data_c60922ce55743f60c29ae18ec20532d2
#
_entry.id   c60922ce55743f60c29ae18ec20532d2
#
_cell.length_a   1.000
_cell.length_b   1.000
_cell.length_c   1.000
_cell.angle_alpha   90.00
_cell.angle_beta   90.00
_cell.angle_gamma   90.00
#
_symmetry.space_group_name_H-M   'P 1'
#
loop_
_entity.id
_entity.type
_entity.pdbx_description
1 polymer ?
#
loop_
_entity_poly.entity_id
_entity_poly.type
_entity_poly.pdbx_seq_one_letter_code
_entity_poly.pdbx_strand_id
1 'polypeptide(L)'
;PTKVEILVKALNGEVATYTLEIYTENSNTNLKKVTVDGKEATISSVSEDTYEYTLDKKAGKITIGAIAEELTTKVGINTNEQELGATYREIKMEGRTLTVNIPVTAEDGTTKVYKLIINALPDNVNLLNVKVNGKAANAVPVNKYETRVNKNDTLFELYVIPEDEKAKVQIENNIEVTGTASATIAKDTEEVQVKIKVTAQDGTTEEYTL
;
A
#
# COMPACT_ATOMS: atom_id res chain seq x y z
N PRO A 1 -39.27 12.98 -7.11
CA PRO A 1 -39.85 14.30 -6.90
C PRO A 1 -41.36 14.22 -6.81
N THR A 2 -41.96 15.04 -5.95
CA THR A 2 -43.38 15.28 -5.92
C THR A 2 -43.70 16.38 -6.92
N LYS A 3 -44.65 16.10 -7.85
CA LYS A 3 -45.11 17.09 -8.83
C LYS A 3 -46.40 17.70 -8.38
N VAL A 4 -46.44 19.04 -8.37
CA VAL A 4 -47.64 19.84 -8.10
C VAL A 4 -47.98 20.62 -9.32
N GLU A 5 -49.18 20.45 -9.89
CA GLU A 5 -49.68 21.26 -10.99
C GLU A 5 -50.41 22.49 -10.45
N ILE A 6 -50.04 23.64 -10.93
CA ILE A 6 -50.64 24.91 -10.58
C ILE A 6 -51.35 25.46 -11.85
N LEU A 7 -52.66 25.50 -11.80
CA LEU A 7 -53.48 26.02 -12.86
C LEU A 7 -53.80 27.51 -12.59
N VAL A 8 -53.39 28.36 -13.49
CA VAL A 8 -53.70 29.79 -13.43
C VAL A 8 -54.68 30.15 -14.55
N LYS A 9 -55.83 30.71 -14.19
CA LYS A 9 -56.85 31.14 -15.14
C LYS A 9 -56.99 32.65 -15.10
N ALA A 10 -56.79 33.29 -16.26
CA ALA A 10 -57.00 34.73 -16.42
C ALA A 10 -58.46 35.10 -16.57
N LEU A 11 -58.76 36.39 -16.36
CA LEU A 11 -60.16 36.92 -16.48
C LEU A 11 -60.71 36.82 -17.91
N ASN A 12 -59.82 36.82 -18.94
CA ASN A 12 -60.21 36.61 -20.33
C ASN A 12 -60.50 35.15 -20.69
N GLY A 13 -60.32 34.21 -19.73
CA GLY A 13 -60.56 32.78 -19.90
C GLY A 13 -59.32 31.96 -20.29
N GLU A 14 -58.17 32.61 -20.56
CA GLU A 14 -56.93 31.88 -20.82
C GLU A 14 -56.43 31.11 -19.60
N VAL A 15 -55.89 29.94 -19.83
CA VAL A 15 -55.41 29.04 -18.80
C VAL A 15 -53.92 28.72 -19.05
N ALA A 16 -53.09 28.87 -18.02
CA ALA A 16 -51.68 28.42 -18.01
C ALA A 16 -51.51 27.38 -16.90
N THR A 17 -50.78 26.30 -17.21
CA THR A 17 -50.41 25.26 -16.25
C THR A 17 -48.91 25.35 -15.96
N TYR A 18 -48.56 25.43 -14.69
CA TYR A 18 -47.20 25.39 -14.17
C TYR A 18 -47.00 24.10 -13.40
N THR A 19 -45.83 23.48 -13.55
CA THR A 19 -45.45 22.30 -12.78
C THR A 19 -44.37 22.67 -11.76
N LEU A 20 -44.65 22.47 -10.49
CA LEU A 20 -43.63 22.55 -9.42
C LEU A 20 -43.14 21.14 -9.10
N GLU A 21 -41.85 20.93 -9.25
CA GLU A 21 -41.19 19.67 -8.86
C GLU A 21 -40.48 19.87 -7.52
N ILE A 22 -40.86 19.08 -6.54
CA ILE A 22 -40.28 19.12 -5.19
C ILE A 22 -39.40 17.88 -5.02
N TYR A 23 -38.11 18.08 -4.73
CA TYR A 23 -37.14 17.06 -4.46
C TYR A 23 -36.87 17.01 -2.96
N THR A 24 -36.63 15.81 -2.44
CA THR A 24 -36.04 15.60 -1.11
C THR A 24 -34.52 15.58 -1.27
N GLU A 25 -33.83 16.24 -0.37
CA GLU A 25 -32.36 16.21 -0.31
C GLU A 25 -31.90 14.78 -0.04
N ASN A 26 -30.78 14.40 -0.64
CA ASN A 26 -30.20 13.08 -0.54
C ASN A 26 -29.31 12.97 0.72
N SER A 27 -29.48 11.92 1.52
CA SER A 27 -28.67 11.62 2.73
C SER A 27 -27.53 10.64 2.47
N ASN A 28 -27.28 10.23 1.21
CA ASN A 28 -26.26 9.23 0.87
C ASN A 28 -24.84 9.78 1.03
N THR A 29 -24.10 9.23 1.99
CA THR A 29 -22.68 9.54 2.25
C THR A 29 -21.73 8.47 1.72
N ASN A 30 -22.19 7.52 0.90
CA ASN A 30 -21.34 6.45 0.41
C ASN A 30 -20.35 6.94 -0.62
N LEU A 31 -19.17 6.31 -0.60
CA LEU A 31 -18.17 6.45 -1.66
C LEU A 31 -18.36 5.35 -2.71
N LYS A 32 -18.41 5.73 -3.96
CA LYS A 32 -18.40 4.81 -5.10
C LYS A 32 -17.07 4.09 -5.21
N LYS A 33 -15.96 4.82 -5.01
CA LYS A 33 -14.60 4.26 -4.97
C LYS A 33 -13.61 5.24 -4.35
N VAL A 34 -12.53 4.68 -3.83
CA VAL A 34 -11.32 5.39 -3.42
C VAL A 34 -10.16 4.87 -4.25
N THR A 35 -9.27 5.75 -4.72
CA THR A 35 -8.14 5.38 -5.57
C THR A 35 -6.81 5.91 -5.04
N VAL A 36 -5.74 5.16 -5.30
CA VAL A 36 -4.35 5.55 -5.06
C VAL A 36 -3.60 5.44 -6.39
N ASP A 37 -3.08 6.55 -6.90
CA ASP A 37 -2.46 6.65 -8.23
C ASP A 37 -3.32 6.05 -9.35
N GLY A 38 -4.65 6.29 -9.27
CA GLY A 38 -5.64 5.80 -10.21
C GLY A 38 -6.07 4.33 -10.03
N LYS A 39 -5.41 3.56 -9.17
CA LYS A 39 -5.79 2.17 -8.83
C LYS A 39 -6.75 2.15 -7.64
N GLU A 40 -7.74 1.29 -7.69
CA GLU A 40 -8.79 1.22 -6.66
C GLU A 40 -8.27 0.60 -5.35
N ALA A 41 -8.59 1.24 -4.23
CA ALA A 41 -8.38 0.71 -2.89
C ALA A 41 -9.53 -0.24 -2.51
N THR A 42 -9.24 -1.24 -1.69
CA THR A 42 -10.22 -2.23 -1.23
C THR A 42 -10.80 -1.82 0.13
N ILE A 43 -12.06 -2.16 0.35
CA ILE A 43 -12.68 -1.99 1.68
C ILE A 43 -12.02 -3.00 2.63
N SER A 44 -11.64 -2.53 3.82
CA SER A 44 -11.03 -3.37 4.85
C SER A 44 -12.02 -4.44 5.33
N SER A 45 -11.51 -5.65 5.58
CA SER A 45 -12.30 -6.74 6.17
C SER A 45 -12.70 -6.48 7.63
N VAL A 46 -12.13 -5.46 8.27
CA VAL A 46 -12.34 -5.14 9.69
C VAL A 46 -13.35 -4.00 9.87
N SER A 47 -13.49 -3.10 8.89
CA SER A 47 -14.36 -1.93 8.98
C SER A 47 -14.81 -1.46 7.59
N GLU A 48 -16.11 -1.34 7.39
CA GLU A 48 -16.72 -0.84 6.15
C GLU A 48 -16.39 0.65 5.86
N ASP A 49 -15.93 1.39 6.88
CA ASP A 49 -15.54 2.79 6.76
C ASP A 49 -14.03 2.96 6.53
N THR A 50 -13.32 1.87 6.30
CA THR A 50 -11.88 1.86 6.09
C THR A 50 -11.53 1.22 4.75
N TYR A 51 -10.74 1.94 3.96
CA TYR A 51 -10.14 1.45 2.72
C TYR A 51 -8.66 1.14 2.96
N GLU A 52 -8.16 0.12 2.29
CA GLU A 52 -6.76 -0.31 2.36
C GLU A 52 -6.14 -0.38 0.97
N TYR A 53 -4.88 0.02 0.87
CA TYR A 53 -4.10 -0.09 -0.35
C TYR A 53 -2.64 -0.44 -0.03
N THR A 54 -2.06 -1.36 -0.81
CA THR A 54 -0.64 -1.71 -0.68
C THR A 54 0.12 -1.24 -1.92
N LEU A 55 1.13 -0.39 -1.70
CA LEU A 55 2.09 0.02 -2.71
C LEU A 55 3.21 -1.01 -2.81
N ASP A 56 3.59 -1.37 -4.03
CA ASP A 56 4.73 -2.26 -4.28
C ASP A 56 6.05 -1.65 -3.75
N LYS A 57 6.17 -0.32 -3.79
CA LYS A 57 7.33 0.43 -3.28
C LYS A 57 6.89 1.70 -2.57
N LYS A 58 7.71 2.18 -1.63
CA LYS A 58 7.52 3.49 -1.02
C LYS A 58 7.60 4.59 -2.09
N ALA A 59 6.56 5.41 -2.17
CA ALA A 59 6.52 6.59 -3.03
C ALA A 59 6.83 7.87 -2.24
N GLY A 60 7.41 8.87 -2.89
CA GLY A 60 7.59 10.20 -2.28
C GLY A 60 6.28 10.99 -2.20
N LYS A 61 5.46 10.85 -3.23
CA LYS A 61 4.13 11.47 -3.37
C LYS A 61 3.19 10.48 -4.05
N ILE A 62 1.92 10.54 -3.69
CA ILE A 62 0.85 9.73 -4.23
C ILE A 62 -0.39 10.59 -4.47
N THR A 63 -1.16 10.28 -5.50
CA THR A 63 -2.44 10.93 -5.79
C THR A 63 -3.57 10.08 -5.25
N ILE A 64 -4.35 10.64 -4.35
CA ILE A 64 -5.55 10.00 -3.81
C ILE A 64 -6.76 10.60 -4.50
N GLY A 65 -7.68 9.73 -4.96
CA GLY A 65 -8.98 10.11 -5.48
C GLY A 65 -10.09 9.53 -4.60
N ALA A 66 -11.09 10.34 -4.30
CA ALA A 66 -12.30 9.90 -3.61
C ALA A 66 -13.51 10.34 -4.43
N ILE A 67 -14.38 9.40 -4.77
CA ILE A 67 -15.55 9.60 -5.63
C ILE A 67 -16.78 9.17 -4.87
N ALA A 68 -17.71 10.10 -4.69
CA ALA A 68 -19.00 9.81 -4.07
C ALA A 68 -19.90 8.97 -5.00
N GLU A 69 -20.83 8.27 -4.41
CA GLU A 69 -21.87 7.54 -5.15
C GLU A 69 -22.84 8.53 -5.82
N GLU A 70 -23.17 9.64 -5.14
CA GLU A 70 -24.03 10.68 -5.62
C GLU A 70 -23.26 11.95 -5.99
N LEU A 71 -23.64 12.61 -7.09
CA LEU A 71 -22.96 13.82 -7.59
C LEU A 71 -23.20 15.06 -6.71
N THR A 72 -24.27 15.05 -5.92
CA THR A 72 -24.61 16.15 -4.98
C THR A 72 -23.90 16.02 -3.64
N THR A 73 -23.28 14.87 -3.37
CA THR A 73 -22.49 14.61 -2.15
C THR A 73 -21.11 15.26 -2.26
N LYS A 74 -20.69 15.96 -1.21
CA LYS A 74 -19.36 16.61 -1.11
C LYS A 74 -18.34 15.67 -0.51
N VAL A 75 -17.13 15.70 -1.04
CA VAL A 75 -16.02 14.83 -0.60
C VAL A 75 -14.75 15.67 -0.39
N GLY A 76 -14.02 15.42 0.68
CA GLY A 76 -12.72 16.00 0.97
C GLY A 76 -11.63 14.94 1.19
N ILE A 77 -10.35 15.33 1.14
CA ILE A 77 -9.20 14.48 1.44
C ILE A 77 -8.28 15.23 2.39
N ASN A 78 -8.20 14.78 3.65
CA ASN A 78 -7.42 15.42 4.75
C ASN A 78 -7.71 16.93 4.88
N THR A 79 -8.92 17.37 4.59
CA THR A 79 -9.33 18.79 4.66
C THR A 79 -10.83 18.88 4.90
N ASN A 80 -11.28 20.02 5.45
CA ASN A 80 -12.69 20.37 5.54
C ASN A 80 -13.22 21.01 4.24
N GLU A 81 -12.33 21.40 3.32
CA GLU A 81 -12.72 21.82 1.98
C GLU A 81 -13.14 20.59 1.18
N GLN A 82 -14.36 20.58 0.69
CA GLN A 82 -14.99 19.46 0.01
C GLN A 82 -15.49 19.88 -1.37
N GLU A 83 -15.37 18.98 -2.34
CA GLU A 83 -15.83 19.16 -3.73
C GLU A 83 -17.02 18.24 -4.01
N LEU A 84 -17.91 18.64 -4.90
CA LEU A 84 -19.09 17.88 -5.30
C LEU A 84 -18.69 16.64 -6.12
N GLY A 85 -19.23 15.51 -5.77
CA GLY A 85 -19.11 14.25 -6.51
C GLY A 85 -17.76 13.57 -6.41
N ALA A 86 -16.65 14.29 -6.61
CA ALA A 86 -15.32 13.71 -6.58
C ALA A 86 -14.24 14.73 -6.25
N THR A 87 -13.16 14.29 -5.60
CA THR A 87 -11.97 15.10 -5.37
C THR A 87 -10.70 14.27 -5.53
N TYR A 88 -9.59 14.93 -5.90
CA TYR A 88 -8.27 14.32 -6.08
C TYR A 88 -7.22 15.20 -5.40
N ARG A 89 -6.30 14.56 -4.66
CA ARG A 89 -5.25 15.28 -3.95
C ARG A 89 -3.93 14.54 -3.98
N GLU A 90 -2.84 15.25 -4.31
CA GLU A 90 -1.48 14.77 -4.13
C GLU A 90 -1.07 14.90 -2.65
N ILE A 91 -0.60 13.81 -2.05
CA ILE A 91 -0.14 13.76 -0.66
C ILE A 91 1.28 13.19 -0.62
N LYS A 92 2.13 13.81 0.20
CA LYS A 92 3.48 13.32 0.48
C LYS A 92 3.43 12.12 1.42
N MET A 93 4.11 11.05 1.07
CA MET A 93 4.28 9.86 1.91
C MET A 93 5.64 9.91 2.60
N GLU A 94 5.68 10.24 3.89
CA GLU A 94 6.94 10.36 4.64
C GLU A 94 7.46 9.00 5.15
N GLY A 95 6.55 8.15 5.64
CA GLY A 95 6.83 6.79 6.12
C GLY A 95 6.48 5.70 5.12
N ARG A 96 6.36 4.46 5.59
CA ARG A 96 5.83 3.33 4.81
C ARG A 96 4.32 3.15 4.97
N THR A 97 3.73 3.78 5.98
CA THR A 97 2.29 3.81 6.21
C THR A 97 1.81 5.25 6.17
N LEU A 98 0.72 5.48 5.46
CA LEU A 98 0.01 6.75 5.41
C LEU A 98 -1.46 6.50 5.72
N THR A 99 -2.02 7.27 6.64
CA THR A 99 -3.47 7.29 6.93
C THR A 99 -4.06 8.59 6.44
N VAL A 100 -5.14 8.50 5.69
CA VAL A 100 -5.87 9.63 5.09
C VAL A 100 -7.31 9.59 5.54
N ASN A 101 -7.83 10.74 6.00
CA ASN A 101 -9.25 10.90 6.31
C ASN A 101 -9.98 11.48 5.09
N ILE A 102 -11.14 10.91 4.78
CA ILE A 102 -11.99 11.30 3.66
C ILE A 102 -13.36 11.71 4.24
N PRO A 103 -13.53 12.99 4.61
CA PRO A 103 -14.83 13.49 5.04
C PRO A 103 -15.80 13.57 3.86
N VAL A 104 -17.03 13.14 4.09
CA VAL A 104 -18.13 13.13 3.13
C VAL A 104 -19.31 13.83 3.76
N THR A 105 -19.98 14.70 2.98
CA THR A 105 -21.19 15.42 3.40
C THR A 105 -22.26 15.28 2.32
N ALA A 106 -23.37 14.66 2.66
CA ALA A 106 -24.53 14.52 1.78
C ALA A 106 -25.26 15.87 1.60
N GLU A 107 -26.21 15.92 0.66
CA GLU A 107 -26.97 17.13 0.32
C GLU A 107 -27.78 17.64 1.53
N ASP A 108 -28.34 16.75 2.34
CA ASP A 108 -29.13 17.07 3.55
C ASP A 108 -28.27 17.48 4.76
N GLY A 109 -26.93 17.51 4.61
CA GLY A 109 -25.98 17.83 5.67
C GLY A 109 -25.52 16.63 6.50
N THR A 110 -26.01 15.40 6.24
CA THR A 110 -25.50 14.19 6.88
C THR A 110 -24.02 14.01 6.57
N THR A 111 -23.21 13.70 7.57
CA THR A 111 -21.75 13.57 7.43
C THR A 111 -21.25 12.19 7.80
N LYS A 112 -20.18 11.76 7.10
CA LYS A 112 -19.44 10.53 7.42
C LYS A 112 -17.95 10.76 7.15
N VAL A 113 -17.08 10.07 7.87
CA VAL A 113 -15.63 10.12 7.63
C VAL A 113 -15.14 8.71 7.35
N TYR A 114 -14.59 8.52 6.17
CA TYR A 114 -13.88 7.30 5.80
C TYR A 114 -12.39 7.46 6.07
N LYS A 115 -11.73 6.33 6.26
CA LYS A 115 -10.29 6.23 6.46
C LYS A 115 -9.66 5.43 5.32
N LEU A 116 -8.55 5.94 4.75
CA LEU A 116 -7.74 5.19 3.80
C LEU A 116 -6.38 4.92 4.44
N ILE A 117 -6.01 3.64 4.54
CA ILE A 117 -4.71 3.19 5.04
C ILE A 117 -3.89 2.70 3.85
N ILE A 118 -2.75 3.32 3.63
CA ILE A 118 -1.82 2.96 2.54
C ILE A 118 -0.54 2.44 3.17
N ASN A 119 -0.14 1.22 2.80
CA ASN A 119 1.09 0.59 3.23
C ASN A 119 2.01 0.34 2.03
N ALA A 120 3.29 0.66 2.15
CA ALA A 120 4.31 0.27 1.18
C ALA A 120 5.04 -1.00 1.64
N LEU A 121 5.31 -1.92 0.70
CA LEU A 121 6.05 -3.13 1.00
C LEU A 121 7.44 -2.81 1.56
N PRO A 122 7.97 -3.63 2.50
CA PRO A 122 9.30 -3.45 3.07
C PRO A 122 10.43 -3.54 2.03
N ASP A 123 11.48 -2.72 2.24
CA ASP A 123 12.73 -2.71 1.46
C ASP A 123 13.91 -3.32 2.24
N ASN A 124 13.62 -4.03 3.33
CA ASN A 124 14.65 -4.57 4.21
C ASN A 124 15.40 -5.74 3.52
N VAL A 125 16.64 -5.50 3.21
CA VAL A 125 17.57 -6.48 2.62
C VAL A 125 18.63 -6.96 3.60
N ASN A 126 18.58 -6.51 4.87
CA ASN A 126 19.58 -6.86 5.88
C ASN A 126 19.57 -8.35 6.22
N LEU A 127 20.72 -8.84 6.61
CA LEU A 127 20.90 -10.19 7.16
C LEU A 127 20.91 -10.13 8.70
N LEU A 128 20.06 -10.94 9.33
CA LEU A 128 20.09 -11.17 10.77
C LEU A 128 21.31 -11.97 11.17
N ASN A 129 21.64 -13.01 10.38
CA ASN A 129 22.78 -13.89 10.67
C ASN A 129 23.24 -14.65 9.42
N VAL A 130 24.55 -14.91 9.36
CA VAL A 130 25.18 -15.85 8.44
C VAL A 130 25.93 -16.88 9.28
N LYS A 131 25.60 -18.17 9.13
CA LYS A 131 26.22 -19.25 9.89
C LYS A 131 26.93 -20.25 8.99
N VAL A 132 28.14 -20.65 9.38
CA VAL A 132 28.92 -21.68 8.70
C VAL A 132 29.17 -22.81 9.69
N ASN A 133 28.81 -24.05 9.34
CA ASN A 133 28.86 -25.22 10.22
C ASN A 133 28.26 -24.91 11.60
N GLY A 134 27.11 -24.21 11.65
CA GLY A 134 26.38 -23.81 12.84
C GLY A 134 26.97 -22.62 13.63
N LYS A 135 28.15 -22.10 13.27
CA LYS A 135 28.79 -20.94 13.93
C LYS A 135 28.53 -19.67 13.15
N ALA A 136 28.23 -18.57 13.86
CA ALA A 136 28.04 -17.28 13.22
C ALA A 136 29.34 -16.78 12.58
N ALA A 137 29.23 -16.28 11.37
CA ALA A 137 30.31 -15.54 10.71
C ALA A 137 30.35 -14.09 11.23
N ASN A 138 31.54 -13.49 11.19
CA ASN A 138 31.72 -12.11 11.62
C ASN A 138 31.37 -11.14 10.49
N ALA A 139 30.49 -10.19 10.77
CA ALA A 139 30.22 -9.09 9.85
C ALA A 139 31.43 -8.16 9.72
N VAL A 140 31.80 -7.83 8.50
CA VAL A 140 32.89 -6.90 8.17
C VAL A 140 32.30 -5.82 7.25
N PRO A 141 32.73 -4.56 7.36
CA PRO A 141 32.30 -3.55 6.40
C PRO A 141 32.82 -3.89 5.00
N VAL A 142 32.16 -3.65 3.92
CA VAL A 142 30.79 -3.29 3.53
C VAL A 142 30.16 -4.55 2.95
N ASN A 143 28.98 -4.98 3.45
CA ASN A 143 28.24 -6.14 2.95
C ASN A 143 29.07 -7.44 2.88
N LYS A 144 29.95 -7.64 3.85
CA LYS A 144 30.88 -8.76 3.88
C LYS A 144 30.79 -9.50 5.21
N TYR A 145 30.93 -10.83 5.14
CA TYR A 145 31.04 -11.72 6.30
C TYR A 145 32.33 -12.52 6.17
N GLU A 146 32.97 -12.80 7.28
CA GLU A 146 34.18 -13.63 7.33
C GLU A 146 34.07 -14.69 8.43
N THR A 147 34.55 -15.89 8.12
CA THR A 147 34.65 -16.97 9.09
C THR A 147 35.85 -17.85 8.75
N ARG A 148 36.21 -18.72 9.67
CA ARG A 148 37.22 -19.75 9.47
C ARG A 148 36.61 -21.12 9.66
N VAL A 149 36.84 -22.02 8.72
CA VAL A 149 36.50 -23.43 8.80
C VAL A 149 37.76 -24.24 9.06
N ASN A 150 37.60 -25.52 9.42
CA ASN A 150 38.73 -26.40 9.65
C ASN A 150 39.52 -26.59 8.33
N LYS A 151 40.87 -26.63 8.44
CA LYS A 151 41.76 -26.77 7.27
C LYS A 151 41.44 -28.06 6.47
N ASN A 152 41.03 -29.10 7.14
CA ASN A 152 40.77 -30.41 6.52
C ASN A 152 39.32 -30.58 6.03
N ASP A 153 38.45 -29.61 6.26
CA ASP A 153 37.09 -29.64 5.74
C ASP A 153 37.12 -29.42 4.23
N THR A 154 36.48 -30.29 3.48
CA THR A 154 36.28 -30.17 2.01
C THR A 154 34.92 -29.59 1.65
N LEU A 155 33.99 -29.61 2.61
CA LEU A 155 32.64 -29.06 2.47
C LEU A 155 32.29 -28.30 3.76
N PHE A 156 31.43 -27.29 3.63
CA PHE A 156 30.82 -26.63 4.78
C PHE A 156 29.35 -26.31 4.50
N GLU A 157 28.55 -26.32 5.58
CA GLU A 157 27.14 -25.91 5.51
C GLU A 157 27.00 -24.44 5.79
N LEU A 158 26.35 -23.73 4.88
CA LEU A 158 26.01 -22.31 4.98
C LEU A 158 24.53 -22.13 5.24
N TYR A 159 24.21 -21.33 6.26
CA TYR A 159 22.85 -20.86 6.56
C TYR A 159 22.84 -19.34 6.54
N VAL A 160 21.93 -18.76 5.77
CA VAL A 160 21.75 -17.31 5.63
C VAL A 160 20.35 -16.96 6.11
N ILE A 161 20.26 -16.10 7.12
CA ILE A 161 19.02 -15.73 7.80
C ILE A 161 18.79 -14.24 7.54
N PRO A 162 17.77 -13.86 6.74
CA PRO A 162 17.42 -12.47 6.55
C PRO A 162 16.75 -11.89 7.79
N GLU A 163 16.83 -10.58 7.99
CA GLU A 163 16.14 -9.87 9.06
C GLU A 163 14.62 -9.81 8.82
N ASP A 164 14.19 -9.66 7.56
CA ASP A 164 12.80 -9.82 7.14
C ASP A 164 12.59 -11.26 6.65
N GLU A 165 11.79 -12.04 7.40
CA GLU A 165 11.46 -13.44 7.06
C GLU A 165 10.75 -13.59 5.70
N LYS A 166 10.17 -12.52 5.15
CA LYS A 166 9.54 -12.50 3.84
C LYS A 166 10.49 -12.07 2.72
N ALA A 167 11.69 -11.59 3.04
CA ALA A 167 12.72 -11.37 2.04
C ALA A 167 13.16 -12.70 1.44
N LYS A 168 13.63 -12.66 0.21
CA LYS A 168 14.16 -13.83 -0.48
C LYS A 168 15.67 -13.83 -0.46
N VAL A 169 16.25 -15.01 -0.31
CA VAL A 169 17.70 -15.22 -0.26
C VAL A 169 18.14 -16.19 -1.35
N GLN A 170 19.19 -15.84 -2.06
CA GLN A 170 19.86 -16.69 -3.03
C GLN A 170 21.35 -16.84 -2.64
N ILE A 171 21.82 -18.07 -2.57
CA ILE A 171 23.24 -18.39 -2.33
C ILE A 171 23.83 -18.87 -3.65
N GLU A 172 24.86 -18.18 -4.15
CA GLU A 172 25.45 -18.43 -5.48
C GLU A 172 24.39 -18.46 -6.57
N ASN A 173 24.42 -19.50 -7.39
CA ASN A 173 23.45 -19.72 -8.48
C ASN A 173 22.28 -20.64 -8.07
N ASN A 174 22.09 -20.88 -6.77
CA ASN A 174 20.97 -21.70 -6.30
C ASN A 174 19.62 -21.00 -6.52
N ILE A 175 18.55 -21.76 -6.34
CA ILE A 175 17.20 -21.20 -6.40
C ILE A 175 17.00 -20.21 -5.25
N GLU A 176 16.41 -19.06 -5.55
CA GLU A 176 16.00 -18.06 -4.56
C GLU A 176 14.87 -18.60 -3.68
N VAL A 177 15.02 -18.51 -2.37
CA VAL A 177 14.03 -18.99 -1.38
C VAL A 177 13.58 -17.88 -0.46
N THR A 178 12.32 -17.91 -0.02
CA THR A 178 11.81 -16.95 0.97
C THR A 178 12.26 -17.33 2.36
N GLY A 179 12.79 -16.37 3.11
CA GLY A 179 13.30 -16.58 4.46
C GLY A 179 14.71 -17.18 4.47
N THR A 180 14.96 -18.07 5.42
CA THR A 180 16.28 -18.68 5.60
C THR A 180 16.68 -19.59 4.44
N ALA A 181 17.83 -19.31 3.84
CA ALA A 181 18.45 -20.17 2.82
C ALA A 181 19.58 -21.02 3.42
N SER A 182 19.80 -22.19 2.83
CA SER A 182 20.94 -23.04 3.19
C SER A 182 21.58 -23.65 1.93
N ALA A 183 22.87 -23.90 1.98
CA ALA A 183 23.64 -24.54 0.92
C ALA A 183 24.84 -25.29 1.51
N THR A 184 25.23 -26.38 0.84
CA THR A 184 26.51 -27.05 1.07
C THR A 184 27.50 -26.49 0.04
N ILE A 185 28.62 -25.93 0.52
CA ILE A 185 29.63 -25.29 -0.30
C ILE A 185 30.90 -26.13 -0.28
N ALA A 186 31.47 -26.39 -1.46
CA ALA A 186 32.74 -27.05 -1.58
C ALA A 186 33.90 -26.10 -1.23
N LYS A 187 34.87 -26.63 -0.50
CA LYS A 187 36.13 -25.95 -0.19
C LYS A 187 37.26 -26.67 -0.92
N ASP A 188 37.62 -26.19 -2.08
CA ASP A 188 38.66 -26.70 -2.96
C ASP A 188 39.94 -25.86 -2.93
N THR A 189 39.88 -24.71 -2.26
CA THR A 189 41.01 -23.75 -2.12
C THR A 189 41.18 -23.33 -0.65
N GLU A 190 42.27 -22.62 -0.33
CA GLU A 190 42.48 -22.09 1.04
C GLU A 190 41.47 -21.02 1.42
N GLU A 191 41.02 -20.23 0.44
CA GLU A 191 40.00 -19.21 0.60
C GLU A 191 38.88 -19.46 -0.40
N VAL A 192 37.64 -19.44 0.07
CA VAL A 192 36.42 -19.58 -0.74
C VAL A 192 35.55 -18.33 -0.52
N GLN A 193 35.11 -17.73 -1.60
CA GLN A 193 34.16 -16.62 -1.56
C GLN A 193 32.81 -17.13 -2.03
N VAL A 194 31.75 -16.79 -1.28
CA VAL A 194 30.36 -17.17 -1.58
C VAL A 194 29.53 -15.90 -1.71
N LYS A 195 28.83 -15.74 -2.82
CA LYS A 195 27.90 -14.64 -3.05
C LYS A 195 26.52 -14.98 -2.47
N ILE A 196 25.94 -13.99 -1.80
CA ILE A 196 24.62 -14.07 -1.20
C ILE A 196 23.83 -12.86 -1.70
N LYS A 197 22.72 -13.08 -2.38
CA LYS A 197 21.80 -12.03 -2.80
C LYS A 197 20.57 -12.07 -1.94
N VAL A 198 20.16 -10.91 -1.43
CA VAL A 198 18.90 -10.73 -0.70
C VAL A 198 17.98 -9.83 -1.53
N THR A 199 16.72 -10.24 -1.66
CA THR A 199 15.68 -9.49 -2.36
C THR A 199 14.54 -9.20 -1.37
N ALA A 200 14.31 -7.93 -1.07
CA ALA A 200 13.22 -7.48 -0.19
C ALA A 200 11.84 -7.65 -0.86
N GLN A 201 10.77 -7.48 -0.07
CA GLN A 201 9.40 -7.61 -0.57
C GLN A 201 9.06 -6.61 -1.66
N ASP A 202 9.64 -5.40 -1.64
CA ASP A 202 9.46 -4.36 -2.65
C ASP A 202 10.34 -4.55 -3.90
N GLY A 203 11.13 -5.64 -3.95
CA GLY A 203 12.05 -5.97 -5.04
C GLY A 203 13.42 -5.26 -4.94
N THR A 204 13.70 -4.50 -3.87
CA THR A 204 15.04 -3.98 -3.58
C THR A 204 15.99 -5.15 -3.33
N THR A 205 17.20 -5.08 -3.89
CA THR A 205 18.21 -6.14 -3.76
C THR A 205 19.51 -5.63 -3.16
N GLU A 206 20.18 -6.50 -2.40
CA GLU A 206 21.51 -6.29 -1.88
C GLU A 206 22.35 -7.55 -2.07
N GLU A 207 23.64 -7.38 -2.36
CA GLU A 207 24.60 -8.48 -2.48
C GLU A 207 25.58 -8.46 -1.31
N TYR A 208 25.80 -9.62 -0.72
CA TYR A 208 26.76 -9.89 0.33
C TYR A 208 27.79 -10.90 -0.12
N THR A 209 28.98 -10.83 0.44
CA THR A 209 30.07 -11.80 0.20
C THR A 209 30.46 -12.43 1.53
N LEU A 210 30.49 -13.77 1.59
CA LEU A 210 31.10 -14.54 2.65
C LEU A 210 32.45 -15.07 2.19
#